data_6801d9211c411c12a723fe2fd1bd79a0
#
_entry.id   6801d9211c411c12a723fe2fd1bd79a0
#
_cell.length_a   1.000
_cell.length_b   1.000
_cell.length_c   1.000
_cell.angle_alpha   90.00
_cell.angle_beta   90.00
_cell.angle_gamma   90.00
#
_symmetry.space_group_name_H-M   'P 1'
#
loop_
_entity.id
_entity.type
_entity.pdbx_description
1 polymer ?
#
loop_
_entity_poly.entity_id
_entity_poly.type
_entity_poly.pdbx_seq_one_letter_code
_entity_poly.pdbx_strand_id
1 'polypeptide(L)'
;MSTRRTFLKWSAALGGALGLGPLSIRSAGATPSEPTRSQRRRDVGRAKVPLNILILGGTGFTGPEQVEYAIARGHRVTLFNRNKTRPDFFKGRVAEELIGDLNNDTSALQGKKFDVVIDNPTTFPAWVRNAGKYLAGNTKHYMFISTTSVYRDESQIGIDENSPTTPMPPDLDPYTLDPAHASRFYGALKTRAEQEVATLYPGMHTIIRPCLIVGPLDRTDRFTYWPARIDKGGEVLAPDKPDDPCQFIDSRDLAEWMIRMAEAHELGLYNAIGPAKPMTIAEMLYGVKAITTAGAQFTWVPWEFLQEQNVRPWRNMTVWQPPYGRTAGYQRRTAAKAIAKGLTFRPLAVTAKDTLDWHKTRPEKEQRATLNGEINGLSMTREAEVLAAWKAKKAAE
;
A
#
# COMPACT_ATOMS: atom_id res chain seq x y z
N MET A 1 1.34 -26.77 -10.91
CA MET A 1 1.09 -25.70 -11.93
C MET A 1 0.15 -24.69 -11.30
N SER A 2 0.66 -23.51 -10.93
CA SER A 2 -0.19 -22.42 -10.43
C SER A 2 -0.91 -21.78 -11.61
N THR A 3 -2.23 -21.82 -11.61
CA THR A 3 -3.04 -21.28 -12.70
C THR A 3 -3.06 -19.76 -12.69
N ARG A 4 -3.32 -19.11 -13.84
CA ARG A 4 -3.54 -17.66 -13.98
C ARG A 4 -4.44 -17.05 -12.88
N ARG A 5 -5.36 -17.85 -12.34
CA ARG A 5 -6.25 -17.47 -11.23
C ARG A 5 -5.51 -17.20 -9.91
N THR A 6 -4.46 -17.94 -9.61
CA THR A 6 -3.68 -17.78 -8.37
C THR A 6 -2.83 -16.51 -8.43
N PHE A 7 -2.23 -16.20 -9.58
CA PHE A 7 -1.50 -14.95 -9.80
C PHE A 7 -2.39 -13.72 -9.64
N LEU A 8 -3.59 -13.73 -10.22
CA LEU A 8 -4.53 -12.61 -10.13
C LEU A 8 -4.96 -12.33 -8.68
N LYS A 9 -5.03 -13.36 -7.82
CA LYS A 9 -5.29 -13.18 -6.38
C LYS A 9 -4.11 -12.56 -5.66
N TRP A 10 -2.87 -12.92 -6.03
CA TRP A 10 -1.65 -12.42 -5.38
C TRP A 10 -1.24 -11.04 -5.87
N SER A 11 -1.48 -10.72 -7.13
CA SER A 11 -1.20 -9.38 -7.70
C SER A 11 -2.11 -8.30 -7.10
N ALA A 12 -3.36 -8.65 -6.73
CA ALA A 12 -4.22 -7.75 -5.99
C ALA A 12 -3.69 -7.48 -4.57
N ALA A 13 -2.88 -8.38 -4.00
CA ALA A 13 -2.24 -8.23 -2.70
C ALA A 13 -1.00 -7.32 -2.74
N LEU A 14 -0.36 -7.17 -3.91
CA LEU A 14 0.95 -6.50 -4.01
C LEU A 14 0.92 -5.11 -4.65
N GLY A 15 -0.24 -4.61 -5.01
CA GLY A 15 -0.35 -3.28 -5.61
C GLY A 15 -1.25 -3.29 -6.82
N GLY A 16 -2.52 -3.09 -6.62
CA GLY A 16 -3.47 -2.69 -7.65
C GLY A 16 -3.86 -3.74 -8.68
N ALA A 17 -5.04 -4.24 -8.50
CA ALA A 17 -6.01 -4.64 -9.52
C ALA A 17 -5.48 -5.26 -10.81
N LEU A 18 -5.36 -6.58 -10.83
CA LEU A 18 -5.51 -7.36 -12.05
C LEU A 18 -6.86 -8.09 -12.01
N GLY A 19 -7.68 -7.83 -13.02
CA GLY A 19 -9.08 -8.18 -13.07
C GLY A 19 -9.41 -9.66 -12.99
N LEU A 20 -10.53 -9.97 -12.36
CA LEU A 20 -11.23 -11.25 -12.46
C LEU A 20 -12.28 -11.15 -13.57
N GLY A 21 -12.30 -12.15 -14.41
CA GLY A 21 -13.29 -12.32 -15.48
C GLY A 21 -14.70 -12.66 -14.96
N PRO A 22 -15.69 -12.82 -15.84
CA PRO A 22 -17.08 -12.51 -15.55
C PRO A 22 -17.79 -13.60 -14.75
N LEU A 23 -18.31 -13.25 -13.58
CA LEU A 23 -19.51 -13.84 -13.05
C LEU A 23 -20.59 -12.78 -13.13
N SER A 24 -21.44 -12.92 -14.11
CA SER A 24 -22.66 -12.15 -14.26
C SER A 24 -23.60 -12.47 -13.11
N ILE A 25 -23.63 -11.61 -12.10
CA ILE A 25 -24.76 -11.49 -11.18
C ILE A 25 -25.24 -10.05 -11.32
N ARG A 26 -26.38 -9.89 -12.01
CA ARG A 26 -27.18 -8.69 -11.90
C ARG A 26 -27.63 -8.58 -10.45
N SER A 27 -27.02 -7.68 -9.70
CA SER A 27 -27.63 -7.16 -8.47
C SER A 27 -27.99 -5.71 -8.71
N ALA A 28 -29.23 -5.41 -8.38
CA ALA A 28 -29.83 -4.09 -8.44
C ALA A 28 -28.95 -3.04 -7.72
N GLY A 29 -28.90 -1.88 -8.31
CA GLY A 29 -28.07 -0.73 -7.92
C GLY A 29 -28.06 -0.41 -6.43
N ALA A 30 -26.91 -0.65 -5.83
CA ALA A 30 -26.44 0.15 -4.74
C ALA A 30 -25.43 1.12 -5.35
N THR A 31 -25.79 2.38 -5.48
CA THR A 31 -24.88 3.49 -5.68
C THR A 31 -23.77 3.36 -4.63
N PRO A 32 -22.47 3.44 -5.01
CA PRO A 32 -21.41 3.51 -4.01
C PRO A 32 -21.74 4.69 -3.09
N SER A 33 -22.03 4.40 -1.81
CA SER A 33 -22.19 5.45 -0.81
C SER A 33 -20.91 6.28 -0.82
N GLU A 34 -21.06 7.60 -0.96
CA GLU A 34 -19.94 8.51 -0.80
C GLU A 34 -19.19 8.16 0.50
N PRO A 35 -17.84 8.20 0.50
CA PRO A 35 -17.07 8.00 1.71
C PRO A 35 -17.64 8.94 2.79
N THR A 36 -17.96 8.38 3.94
CA THR A 36 -18.61 9.08 5.03
C THR A 36 -17.89 10.38 5.36
N ARG A 37 -18.64 11.44 5.63
CA ARG A 37 -18.20 12.83 5.92
C ARG A 37 -17.24 12.98 7.11
N SER A 38 -16.79 11.92 7.76
CA SER A 38 -15.76 11.95 8.80
C SER A 38 -14.34 12.25 8.27
N GLN A 39 -14.14 12.19 6.97
CA GLN A 39 -12.98 12.81 6.35
C GLN A 39 -13.11 14.33 6.49
N ARG A 40 -12.71 14.85 7.64
CA ARG A 40 -12.51 16.28 7.80
C ARG A 40 -11.58 16.71 6.68
N ARG A 41 -12.13 17.40 5.65
CA ARG A 41 -11.32 18.18 4.71
C ARG A 41 -10.52 19.12 5.60
N ARG A 42 -9.25 18.80 5.84
CA ARG A 42 -8.32 19.82 6.32
C ARG A 42 -8.47 20.95 5.33
N ASP A 43 -8.53 22.18 5.82
CA ASP A 43 -8.57 23.36 4.96
C ASP A 43 -7.25 23.36 4.17
N VAL A 44 -7.33 22.79 2.96
CA VAL A 44 -6.16 22.54 2.13
C VAL A 44 -6.00 23.80 1.27
N GLY A 45 -5.15 24.71 1.71
CA GLY A 45 -4.85 25.92 0.95
C GLY A 45 -4.53 25.58 -0.52
N ARG A 46 -4.91 26.45 -1.45
CA ARG A 46 -4.61 26.24 -2.88
C ARG A 46 -3.11 26.33 -3.16
N ALA A 47 -2.64 25.57 -4.13
CA ALA A 47 -1.27 25.67 -4.65
C ALA A 47 -1.03 27.07 -5.23
N LYS A 48 0.19 27.59 -5.06
CA LYS A 48 0.58 28.90 -5.66
C LYS A 48 0.51 28.86 -7.18
N VAL A 49 0.90 27.72 -7.78
CA VAL A 49 0.88 27.48 -9.22
C VAL A 49 0.13 26.19 -9.49
N PRO A 50 -1.03 26.21 -10.17
CA PRO A 50 -1.70 24.98 -10.59
C PRO A 50 -0.85 24.18 -11.58
N LEU A 51 -0.77 22.87 -11.39
CA LEU A 51 -0.07 21.94 -12.24
C LEU A 51 -1.05 21.11 -13.08
N ASN A 52 -0.60 20.67 -14.26
CA ASN A 52 -1.27 19.64 -15.06
C ASN A 52 -0.66 18.28 -14.69
N ILE A 53 -1.40 17.47 -13.93
CA ILE A 53 -0.93 16.22 -13.33
C ILE A 53 -1.60 15.03 -14.01
N LEU A 54 -0.81 14.10 -14.52
CA LEU A 54 -1.27 12.76 -14.92
C LEU A 54 -1.08 11.79 -13.77
N ILE A 55 -2.13 11.04 -13.42
CA ILE A 55 -2.05 9.95 -12.44
C ILE A 55 -2.33 8.62 -13.16
N LEU A 56 -1.29 7.79 -13.27
CA LEU A 56 -1.42 6.42 -13.71
C LEU A 56 -1.95 5.57 -12.55
N GLY A 57 -3.10 4.89 -12.75
CA GLY A 57 -3.72 4.09 -11.71
C GLY A 57 -4.49 4.88 -10.64
N GLY A 58 -5.11 6.00 -11.01
CA GLY A 58 -5.82 6.91 -10.10
C GLY A 58 -7.03 6.32 -9.36
N THR A 59 -7.58 5.17 -9.78
CA THR A 59 -8.74 4.50 -9.16
C THR A 59 -8.37 3.29 -8.29
N GLY A 60 -7.08 3.01 -8.10
CA GLY A 60 -6.57 1.95 -7.23
C GLY A 60 -6.70 2.27 -5.73
N PHE A 61 -5.77 1.76 -4.91
CA PHE A 61 -5.77 2.00 -3.46
C PHE A 61 -5.28 3.42 -3.12
N THR A 62 -4.07 3.77 -3.58
CA THR A 62 -3.42 5.05 -3.25
C THR A 62 -3.86 6.20 -4.15
N GLY A 63 -4.25 5.89 -5.38
CA GLY A 63 -4.62 6.89 -6.39
C GLY A 63 -5.73 7.85 -5.96
N PRO A 64 -6.83 7.39 -5.37
CA PRO A 64 -7.93 8.28 -4.98
C PRO A 64 -7.51 9.40 -4.03
N GLU A 65 -6.65 9.13 -3.07
CA GLU A 65 -6.18 10.14 -2.13
C GLU A 65 -5.31 11.20 -2.83
N GLN A 66 -4.50 10.78 -3.81
CA GLN A 66 -3.72 11.70 -4.65
C GLN A 66 -4.61 12.59 -5.51
N VAL A 67 -5.64 12.00 -6.14
CA VAL A 67 -6.61 12.73 -6.98
C VAL A 67 -7.36 13.75 -6.13
N GLU A 68 -7.92 13.34 -5.00
CA GLU A 68 -8.70 14.22 -4.12
C GLU A 68 -7.86 15.39 -3.60
N TYR A 69 -6.63 15.10 -3.15
CA TYR A 69 -5.76 16.14 -2.64
C TYR A 69 -5.29 17.09 -3.75
N ALA A 70 -4.93 16.56 -4.91
CA ALA A 70 -4.54 17.40 -6.06
C ALA A 70 -5.67 18.34 -6.52
N ILE A 71 -6.91 17.83 -6.60
CA ILE A 71 -8.09 18.66 -6.93
C ILE A 71 -8.31 19.73 -5.85
N ALA A 72 -8.25 19.35 -4.57
CA ALA A 72 -8.42 20.31 -3.47
C ALA A 72 -7.37 21.42 -3.48
N ARG A 73 -6.13 21.09 -3.89
CA ARG A 73 -5.04 22.04 -4.10
C ARG A 73 -5.22 22.92 -5.36
N GLY A 74 -6.18 22.60 -6.23
CA GLY A 74 -6.48 23.37 -7.45
C GLY A 74 -5.71 22.94 -8.69
N HIS A 75 -5.13 21.74 -8.70
CA HIS A 75 -4.44 21.19 -9.86
C HIS A 75 -5.44 20.65 -10.90
N ARG A 76 -5.01 20.62 -12.17
CA ARG A 76 -5.71 19.94 -13.25
C ARG A 76 -5.27 18.48 -13.27
N VAL A 77 -6.17 17.55 -13.00
CA VAL A 77 -5.86 16.12 -12.90
C VAL A 77 -6.40 15.38 -14.13
N THR A 78 -5.55 14.61 -14.79
CA THR A 78 -5.89 13.62 -15.81
C THR A 78 -5.58 12.22 -15.26
N LEU A 79 -6.46 11.25 -15.52
CA LEU A 79 -6.25 9.87 -15.14
C LEU A 79 -5.92 9.02 -16.35
N PHE A 80 -5.05 8.01 -16.16
CA PHE A 80 -4.87 6.91 -17.11
C PHE A 80 -5.13 5.59 -16.40
N ASN A 81 -6.20 4.90 -16.79
CA ASN A 81 -6.70 3.69 -16.15
C ASN A 81 -7.19 2.67 -17.17
N ARG A 82 -7.27 1.40 -16.73
CA ARG A 82 -7.91 0.32 -17.51
C ARG A 82 -9.44 0.34 -17.43
N ASN A 83 -10.02 1.26 -16.67
CA ASN A 83 -11.46 1.36 -16.37
C ASN A 83 -12.09 0.07 -15.83
N LYS A 84 -11.32 -0.76 -15.09
CA LYS A 84 -11.76 -2.03 -14.49
C LYS A 84 -12.01 -1.94 -12.99
N THR A 85 -11.21 -1.15 -12.29
CA THR A 85 -11.32 -0.95 -10.85
C THR A 85 -12.05 0.35 -10.59
N ARG A 86 -13.26 0.28 -10.04
CA ARG A 86 -14.13 1.43 -9.77
C ARG A 86 -14.28 2.33 -11.01
N PRO A 87 -14.89 1.79 -12.09
CA PRO A 87 -15.18 2.59 -13.26
C PRO A 87 -16.03 3.81 -12.88
N ASP A 88 -15.83 4.91 -13.56
CA ASP A 88 -16.55 6.17 -13.35
C ASP A 88 -16.40 6.82 -11.95
N PHE A 89 -15.47 6.36 -11.12
CA PHE A 89 -15.30 6.86 -9.73
C PHE A 89 -15.02 8.36 -9.67
N PHE A 90 -14.32 8.90 -10.67
CA PHE A 90 -14.01 10.32 -10.78
C PHE A 90 -14.70 11.03 -11.96
N LYS A 91 -15.73 10.41 -12.56
CA LYS A 91 -16.44 10.98 -13.70
C LYS A 91 -16.93 12.41 -13.43
N GLY A 92 -16.56 13.33 -14.30
CA GLY A 92 -16.91 14.75 -14.18
C GLY A 92 -16.17 15.52 -13.08
N ARG A 93 -15.24 14.88 -12.36
CA ARG A 93 -14.45 15.49 -11.27
C ARG A 93 -13.00 15.76 -11.66
N VAL A 94 -12.48 15.01 -12.63
CA VAL A 94 -11.14 15.19 -13.21
C VAL A 94 -11.25 15.84 -14.59
N ALA A 95 -10.14 16.38 -15.06
CA ALA A 95 -10.11 17.07 -16.33
C ALA A 95 -10.29 16.12 -17.52
N GLU A 96 -9.75 14.93 -17.42
CA GLU A 96 -9.80 13.91 -18.48
C GLU A 96 -9.57 12.50 -17.87
N GLU A 97 -10.25 11.51 -18.41
CA GLU A 97 -10.00 10.10 -18.13
C GLU A 97 -9.56 9.39 -19.41
N LEU A 98 -8.28 9.00 -19.45
CA LEU A 98 -7.68 8.24 -20.55
C LEU A 98 -7.76 6.75 -20.23
N ILE A 99 -8.28 5.96 -21.15
CA ILE A 99 -8.42 4.50 -21.00
C ILE A 99 -7.28 3.83 -21.76
N GLY A 100 -6.56 2.94 -21.07
CA GLY A 100 -5.47 2.17 -21.65
C GLY A 100 -4.87 1.20 -20.64
N ASP A 101 -3.86 0.46 -21.05
CA ASP A 101 -3.17 -0.54 -20.23
C ASP A 101 -1.65 -0.40 -20.41
N LEU A 102 -0.93 -0.11 -19.33
CA LEU A 102 0.53 0.02 -19.35
C LEU A 102 1.25 -1.22 -19.89
N ASN A 103 0.61 -2.39 -19.81
CA ASN A 103 1.18 -3.61 -20.36
C ASN A 103 1.01 -3.74 -21.88
N ASN A 104 -0.07 -3.19 -22.43
CA ASN A 104 -0.47 -3.46 -23.83
C ASN A 104 -0.65 -2.20 -24.67
N ASP A 105 -1.47 -1.27 -24.19
CA ASP A 105 -1.89 -0.09 -24.97
C ASP A 105 -1.79 1.20 -24.17
N THR A 106 -0.83 2.00 -24.54
CA THR A 106 -0.61 3.33 -23.96
C THR A 106 -0.89 4.47 -24.98
N SER A 107 -1.51 4.15 -26.11
CA SER A 107 -1.73 5.09 -27.22
C SER A 107 -2.56 6.33 -26.82
N ALA A 108 -3.46 6.20 -25.84
CA ALA A 108 -4.21 7.33 -25.29
C ALA A 108 -3.33 8.44 -24.69
N LEU A 109 -2.04 8.17 -24.43
CA LEU A 109 -1.05 9.14 -23.95
C LEU A 109 -0.39 9.93 -25.11
N GLN A 110 -0.62 9.54 -26.36
CA GLN A 110 0.01 10.18 -27.52
C GLN A 110 -0.35 11.66 -27.62
N GLY A 111 0.67 12.50 -27.81
CA GLY A 111 0.52 13.96 -27.95
C GLY A 111 0.17 14.71 -26.65
N LYS A 112 0.03 14.00 -25.52
CA LYS A 112 -0.26 14.62 -24.22
C LYS A 112 1.02 15.16 -23.57
N LYS A 113 0.89 16.29 -22.87
CA LYS A 113 1.98 16.91 -22.09
C LYS A 113 1.52 17.19 -20.67
N PHE A 114 2.39 16.89 -19.71
CA PHE A 114 2.08 17.06 -18.28
C PHE A 114 3.23 17.77 -17.56
N ASP A 115 2.90 18.54 -16.53
CA ASP A 115 3.91 19.07 -15.61
C ASP A 115 4.45 17.93 -14.74
N VAL A 116 3.56 17.06 -14.26
CA VAL A 116 3.89 15.94 -13.37
C VAL A 116 3.16 14.69 -13.82
N VAL A 117 3.85 13.55 -13.78
CA VAL A 117 3.28 12.21 -13.90
C VAL A 117 3.49 11.48 -12.56
N ILE A 118 2.43 10.90 -12.01
CA ILE A 118 2.49 10.04 -10.83
C ILE A 118 2.19 8.60 -11.26
N ASP A 119 3.14 7.71 -11.11
CA ASP A 119 3.04 6.30 -11.52
C ASP A 119 2.87 5.40 -10.29
N ASN A 120 1.61 4.96 -10.04
CA ASN A 120 1.26 4.09 -8.93
C ASN A 120 1.35 2.58 -9.25
N PRO A 121 0.89 2.09 -10.44
CA PRO A 121 0.64 0.67 -10.62
C PRO A 121 1.86 -0.12 -11.08
N THR A 122 2.92 0.56 -11.53
CA THR A 122 4.00 -0.10 -12.26
C THR A 122 4.80 -1.06 -11.38
N THR A 123 4.81 -2.33 -11.76
CA THR A 123 5.66 -3.37 -11.18
C THR A 123 6.76 -3.79 -12.16
N PHE A 124 6.43 -3.90 -13.43
CA PHE A 124 7.37 -4.34 -14.48
C PHE A 124 8.07 -3.14 -15.14
N PRO A 125 9.38 -3.20 -15.39
CA PRO A 125 10.08 -2.11 -16.09
C PRO A 125 9.53 -1.87 -17.51
N ALA A 126 8.96 -2.90 -18.14
CA ALA A 126 8.29 -2.77 -19.43
C ALA A 126 7.14 -1.75 -19.40
N TRP A 127 6.42 -1.62 -18.28
CA TRP A 127 5.31 -0.68 -18.16
C TRP A 127 5.81 0.77 -18.11
N VAL A 128 6.94 1.02 -17.45
CA VAL A 128 7.63 2.33 -17.49
C VAL A 128 8.00 2.68 -18.93
N ARG A 129 8.61 1.73 -19.64
CA ARG A 129 9.05 1.89 -21.05
C ARG A 129 7.86 2.13 -21.97
N ASN A 130 6.76 1.41 -21.80
CA ASN A 130 5.56 1.57 -22.61
C ASN A 130 4.92 2.96 -22.44
N ALA A 131 4.78 3.44 -21.21
CA ALA A 131 4.30 4.80 -20.95
C ALA A 131 5.32 5.84 -21.45
N GLY A 132 6.61 5.55 -21.28
CA GLY A 132 7.73 6.40 -21.68
C GLY A 132 7.78 6.71 -23.18
N LYS A 133 7.24 5.83 -24.06
CA LYS A 133 7.11 6.10 -25.51
C LYS A 133 6.44 7.44 -25.80
N TYR A 134 5.50 7.86 -24.97
CA TYR A 134 4.72 9.09 -25.16
C TYR A 134 5.03 10.15 -24.11
N LEU A 135 5.48 9.76 -22.90
CA LEU A 135 5.67 10.68 -21.77
C LEU A 135 7.10 11.18 -21.66
N ALA A 136 8.12 10.43 -22.13
CA ALA A 136 9.50 10.91 -22.15
C ALA A 136 9.60 12.13 -23.08
N GLY A 137 10.21 13.22 -22.59
CA GLY A 137 10.25 14.50 -23.30
C GLY A 137 8.93 15.33 -23.26
N ASN A 138 7.84 14.75 -22.77
CA ASN A 138 6.54 15.43 -22.61
C ASN A 138 6.11 15.59 -21.14
N THR A 139 7.03 15.32 -20.21
CA THR A 139 6.81 15.39 -18.77
C THR A 139 7.99 16.14 -18.14
N LYS A 140 7.73 17.07 -17.23
CA LYS A 140 8.76 17.83 -16.52
C LYS A 140 9.21 17.14 -15.23
N HIS A 141 8.33 16.31 -14.63
CA HIS A 141 8.60 15.59 -13.39
C HIS A 141 7.88 14.24 -13.38
N TYR A 142 8.62 13.14 -13.28
CA TYR A 142 8.07 11.79 -13.18
C TYR A 142 8.25 11.25 -11.76
N MET A 143 7.14 11.00 -11.07
CA MET A 143 7.12 10.46 -9.70
C MET A 143 6.73 8.99 -9.73
N PHE A 144 7.66 8.13 -9.33
CA PHE A 144 7.49 6.69 -9.36
C PHE A 144 7.26 6.14 -7.96
N ILE A 145 6.14 5.42 -7.76
CA ILE A 145 5.87 4.71 -6.51
C ILE A 145 6.53 3.34 -6.55
N SER A 146 7.66 3.25 -5.88
CA SER A 146 8.41 2.01 -5.66
C SER A 146 7.94 1.29 -4.38
N THR A 147 8.84 0.75 -3.60
CA THR A 147 8.58 0.00 -2.36
C THR A 147 9.85 -0.16 -1.55
N THR A 148 9.75 -0.29 -0.23
CA THR A 148 10.89 -0.70 0.60
C THR A 148 11.29 -2.16 0.39
N SER A 149 10.48 -2.97 -0.31
CA SER A 149 10.84 -4.36 -0.67
C SER A 149 11.98 -4.45 -1.70
N VAL A 150 12.46 -3.32 -2.24
CA VAL A 150 13.66 -3.29 -3.10
C VAL A 150 14.94 -3.59 -2.33
N TYR A 151 14.99 -3.37 -1.01
CA TYR A 151 16.21 -3.57 -0.24
C TYR A 151 16.59 -5.05 -0.16
N ARG A 152 17.89 -5.31 -0.38
CA ARG A 152 18.42 -6.67 -0.50
C ARG A 152 18.60 -7.37 0.84
N ASP A 153 18.99 -6.61 1.85
CA ASP A 153 19.30 -7.14 3.19
C ASP A 153 18.44 -6.43 4.23
N GLU A 154 17.48 -7.16 4.76
CA GLU A 154 16.55 -6.67 5.78
C GLU A 154 17.02 -6.95 7.21
N SER A 155 18.20 -7.53 7.40
CA SER A 155 18.83 -7.72 8.72
C SER A 155 19.46 -6.42 9.26
N GLN A 156 19.77 -5.47 8.39
CA GLN A 156 20.41 -4.21 8.75
C GLN A 156 19.41 -3.23 9.36
N ILE A 157 19.71 -2.74 10.57
CA ILE A 157 18.92 -1.69 11.22
C ILE A 157 19.31 -0.32 10.61
N GLY A 158 18.30 0.53 10.37
CA GLY A 158 18.54 1.88 9.84
C GLY A 158 18.71 1.93 8.32
N ILE A 159 18.17 0.92 7.60
CA ILE A 159 18.14 0.93 6.13
C ILE A 159 17.61 2.27 5.63
N ASP A 160 18.39 2.92 4.76
CA ASP A 160 18.11 4.20 4.13
C ASP A 160 18.12 4.09 2.59
N GLU A 161 17.99 5.23 1.92
CA GLU A 161 17.94 5.32 0.46
C GLU A 161 19.25 4.88 -0.24
N ASN A 162 20.38 4.88 0.46
CA ASN A 162 21.69 4.46 -0.07
C ASN A 162 21.92 2.95 0.08
N SER A 163 21.07 2.28 0.84
CA SER A 163 21.21 0.84 1.10
C SER A 163 21.03 0.01 -0.18
N PRO A 164 21.79 -1.09 -0.35
CA PRO A 164 21.77 -1.90 -1.56
C PRO A 164 20.39 -2.48 -1.87
N THR A 165 20.04 -2.48 -3.15
CA THR A 165 18.78 -3.05 -3.64
C THR A 165 18.98 -4.44 -4.24
N THR A 166 17.91 -5.21 -4.33
CA THR A 166 17.88 -6.57 -4.89
C THR A 166 17.97 -6.51 -6.43
N PRO A 167 19.02 -7.07 -7.04
CA PRO A 167 19.10 -7.16 -8.49
C PRO A 167 18.16 -8.24 -9.03
N MET A 168 17.83 -8.16 -10.32
CA MET A 168 17.21 -9.30 -11.02
C MET A 168 18.22 -10.46 -11.09
N PRO A 169 17.75 -11.73 -10.99
CA PRO A 169 18.58 -12.88 -11.33
C PRO A 169 19.09 -12.75 -12.77
N PRO A 170 20.38 -13.10 -13.03
CA PRO A 170 21.01 -12.86 -14.33
C PRO A 170 20.40 -13.68 -15.47
N ASP A 171 19.74 -14.78 -15.15
CA ASP A 171 19.05 -15.70 -16.05
C ASP A 171 17.60 -15.31 -16.37
N LEU A 172 17.09 -14.23 -15.77
CA LEU A 172 15.72 -13.78 -15.96
C LEU A 172 15.66 -12.40 -16.62
N ASP A 173 14.95 -12.33 -17.73
CA ASP A 173 14.63 -11.05 -18.38
C ASP A 173 13.37 -10.43 -17.74
N PRO A 174 13.48 -9.27 -17.06
CA PRO A 174 12.35 -8.62 -16.42
C PRO A 174 11.31 -8.05 -17.41
N TYR A 175 11.64 -7.96 -18.70
CA TYR A 175 10.74 -7.45 -19.73
C TYR A 175 9.84 -8.53 -20.32
N THR A 176 10.25 -9.79 -20.23
CA THR A 176 9.52 -10.95 -20.77
C THR A 176 9.04 -11.90 -19.67
N LEU A 177 9.35 -11.60 -18.39
CA LEU A 177 8.97 -12.43 -17.26
C LEU A 177 7.44 -12.61 -17.19
N ASP A 178 6.99 -13.88 -17.09
CA ASP A 178 5.56 -14.16 -16.88
C ASP A 178 5.06 -13.45 -15.63
N PRO A 179 3.98 -12.65 -15.75
CA PRO A 179 3.32 -12.00 -14.62
C PRO A 179 2.98 -12.94 -13.45
N ALA A 180 2.79 -14.25 -13.69
CA ALA A 180 2.57 -15.24 -12.63
C ALA A 180 3.74 -15.32 -11.64
N HIS A 181 4.95 -14.94 -12.03
CA HIS A 181 6.15 -14.95 -11.19
C HIS A 181 6.45 -13.60 -10.52
N ALA A 182 5.67 -12.56 -10.80
CA ALA A 182 5.93 -11.20 -10.29
C ALA A 182 6.06 -11.13 -8.76
N SER A 183 5.24 -11.89 -8.03
CA SER A 183 5.28 -11.90 -6.57
C SER A 183 6.61 -12.41 -6.01
N ARG A 184 7.22 -13.40 -6.65
CA ARG A 184 8.51 -13.98 -6.26
C ARG A 184 9.67 -13.00 -6.44
N PHE A 185 9.60 -12.16 -7.47
CA PHE A 185 10.66 -11.23 -7.85
C PHE A 185 10.26 -9.77 -7.66
N TYR A 186 9.25 -9.49 -6.84
CA TYR A 186 8.66 -8.16 -6.72
C TYR A 186 9.68 -7.07 -6.41
N GLY A 187 10.54 -7.26 -5.40
CA GLY A 187 11.59 -6.28 -5.06
C GLY A 187 12.57 -6.04 -6.20
N ALA A 188 13.04 -7.12 -6.85
CA ALA A 188 13.96 -7.04 -7.98
C ALA A 188 13.32 -6.36 -9.20
N LEU A 189 12.06 -6.66 -9.50
CA LEU A 189 11.30 -6.00 -10.58
C LEU A 189 11.12 -4.51 -10.32
N LYS A 190 10.79 -4.12 -9.08
CA LYS A 190 10.68 -2.71 -8.69
C LYS A 190 12.04 -2.01 -8.77
N THR A 191 13.14 -2.66 -8.35
CA THR A 191 14.50 -2.14 -8.52
C THR A 191 14.79 -1.87 -9.99
N ARG A 192 14.44 -2.82 -10.88
CA ARG A 192 14.67 -2.65 -12.32
C ARG A 192 13.78 -1.55 -12.92
N ALA A 193 12.54 -1.41 -12.41
CA ALA A 193 11.67 -0.32 -12.83
C ALA A 193 12.19 1.06 -12.37
N GLU A 194 12.78 1.17 -11.18
CA GLU A 194 13.47 2.39 -10.72
C GLU A 194 14.61 2.78 -11.69
N GLN A 195 15.41 1.80 -12.13
CA GLN A 195 16.49 2.03 -13.09
C GLN A 195 15.96 2.47 -14.47
N GLU A 196 14.83 1.90 -14.91
CA GLU A 196 14.18 2.31 -16.16
C GLU A 196 13.68 3.75 -16.08
N VAL A 197 13.09 4.15 -14.94
CA VAL A 197 12.66 5.54 -14.67
C VAL A 197 13.87 6.48 -14.72
N ALA A 198 14.96 6.15 -14.06
CA ALA A 198 16.17 6.97 -14.05
C ALA A 198 16.76 7.14 -15.46
N THR A 199 16.66 6.10 -16.31
CA THR A 199 17.12 6.13 -17.70
C THR A 199 16.24 7.01 -18.58
N LEU A 200 14.91 6.91 -18.44
CA LEU A 200 13.97 7.64 -19.31
C LEU A 200 13.75 9.09 -18.88
N TYR A 201 13.94 9.40 -17.60
CA TYR A 201 13.70 10.73 -17.02
C TYR A 201 14.93 11.24 -16.25
N PRO A 202 16.12 11.35 -16.89
CA PRO A 202 17.36 11.75 -16.20
C PRO A 202 17.21 13.17 -15.64
N GLY A 203 17.46 13.34 -14.34
CA GLY A 203 17.35 14.63 -13.65
C GLY A 203 15.91 15.18 -13.54
N MET A 204 14.88 14.40 -13.85
CA MET A 204 13.47 14.81 -13.83
C MET A 204 12.58 13.82 -13.09
N HIS A 205 13.12 12.99 -12.19
CA HIS A 205 12.34 11.98 -11.50
C HIS A 205 12.45 12.03 -9.98
N THR A 206 11.39 11.56 -9.35
CA THR A 206 11.36 11.23 -7.92
C THR A 206 10.93 9.78 -7.76
N ILE A 207 11.74 9.01 -7.03
CA ILE A 207 11.43 7.64 -6.66
C ILE A 207 11.01 7.63 -5.19
N ILE A 208 9.85 7.07 -4.90
CA ILE A 208 9.32 6.99 -3.54
C ILE A 208 9.21 5.51 -3.18
N ARG A 209 9.86 5.11 -2.08
CA ARG A 209 9.85 3.75 -1.52
C ARG A 209 8.98 3.72 -0.25
N PRO A 210 7.67 3.53 -0.36
CA PRO A 210 6.82 3.40 0.81
C PRO A 210 7.03 2.04 1.49
N CYS A 211 6.85 2.03 2.82
CA CYS A 211 6.63 0.81 3.59
C CYS A 211 5.18 0.30 3.40
N LEU A 212 4.63 -0.44 4.36
CA LEU A 212 3.22 -0.84 4.31
C LEU A 212 2.32 0.38 4.24
N ILE A 213 1.66 0.59 3.10
CA ILE A 213 0.63 1.63 2.96
C ILE A 213 -0.66 1.08 3.55
N VAL A 214 -1.33 1.89 4.41
CA VAL A 214 -2.54 1.52 5.14
C VAL A 214 -3.63 2.58 5.00
N GLY A 215 -4.85 2.24 5.42
CA GLY A 215 -5.97 3.18 5.42
C GLY A 215 -7.19 2.66 4.67
N PRO A 216 -8.24 3.49 4.54
CA PRO A 216 -9.42 3.15 3.75
C PRO A 216 -9.06 2.75 2.32
N LEU A 217 -9.86 1.84 1.74
CA LEU A 217 -9.68 1.28 0.39
C LEU A 217 -8.56 0.23 0.25
N ASP A 218 -7.79 -0.08 1.29
CA ASP A 218 -6.85 -1.21 1.25
C ASP A 218 -7.61 -2.55 1.30
N ARG A 219 -7.67 -3.23 0.14
CA ARG A 219 -8.32 -4.54 0.00
C ARG A 219 -7.40 -5.71 0.36
N THR A 220 -6.17 -5.41 0.80
CA THR A 220 -5.24 -6.48 1.23
C THR A 220 -5.48 -6.90 2.68
N ASP A 221 -6.26 -6.13 3.43
CA ASP A 221 -6.64 -6.34 4.83
C ASP A 221 -5.46 -6.42 5.81
N ARG A 222 -4.22 -6.09 5.38
CA ARG A 222 -3.03 -6.22 6.23
C ARG A 222 -3.09 -5.35 7.49
N PHE A 223 -3.59 -4.11 7.37
CA PHE A 223 -3.87 -3.28 8.55
C PHE A 223 -5.32 -3.39 8.99
N THR A 224 -6.27 -3.46 8.05
CA THR A 224 -7.72 -3.51 8.27
C THR A 224 -8.12 -4.66 9.20
N TYR A 225 -7.38 -5.77 9.16
CA TYR A 225 -7.57 -6.90 10.06
C TYR A 225 -7.60 -6.48 11.54
N TRP A 226 -6.63 -5.67 11.99
CA TRP A 226 -6.53 -5.32 13.41
C TRP A 226 -7.72 -4.51 13.92
N PRO A 227 -8.14 -3.37 13.33
CA PRO A 227 -9.33 -2.67 13.79
C PRO A 227 -10.60 -3.52 13.65
N ALA A 228 -10.74 -4.33 12.60
CA ALA A 228 -11.88 -5.22 12.42
C ALA A 228 -11.93 -6.32 13.50
N ARG A 229 -10.80 -6.96 13.80
CA ARG A 229 -10.70 -8.02 14.81
C ARG A 229 -10.89 -7.48 16.22
N ILE A 230 -10.25 -6.36 16.56
CA ILE A 230 -10.32 -5.74 17.90
C ILE A 230 -11.73 -5.23 18.19
N ASP A 231 -12.45 -4.72 17.17
CA ASP A 231 -13.86 -4.29 17.29
C ASP A 231 -14.83 -5.44 17.61
N LYS A 232 -14.41 -6.71 17.48
CA LYS A 232 -15.18 -7.88 17.96
C LYS A 232 -15.01 -8.15 19.44
N GLY A 233 -14.01 -7.55 20.09
CA GLY A 233 -13.74 -7.77 21.51
C GLY A 233 -13.21 -9.17 21.82
N GLY A 234 -13.29 -9.54 23.10
CA GLY A 234 -12.79 -10.81 23.62
C GLY A 234 -11.28 -10.92 23.64
N GLU A 235 -10.78 -12.13 23.76
CA GLU A 235 -9.34 -12.40 23.76
C GLU A 235 -8.79 -12.36 22.33
N VAL A 236 -7.71 -11.58 22.14
CA VAL A 236 -7.04 -11.35 20.85
C VAL A 236 -5.60 -11.81 20.95
N LEU A 237 -5.19 -12.66 20.04
CA LEU A 237 -3.80 -13.11 19.93
C LEU A 237 -2.92 -11.97 19.45
N ALA A 238 -1.90 -11.63 20.24
CA ALA A 238 -0.88 -10.66 19.90
C ALA A 238 0.49 -11.34 19.69
N PRO A 239 1.29 -10.90 18.70
CA PRO A 239 2.53 -11.59 18.36
C PRO A 239 3.67 -11.20 19.30
N ASP A 240 4.44 -12.20 19.70
CA ASP A 240 5.74 -12.17 20.37
C ASP A 240 5.83 -11.16 21.54
N LYS A 241 6.50 -10.03 21.35
CA LYS A 241 6.78 -9.07 22.41
C LYS A 241 6.07 -7.74 22.16
N PRO A 242 5.54 -7.13 23.25
CA PRO A 242 4.86 -5.81 23.17
C PRO A 242 5.72 -4.70 22.53
N ASP A 243 7.02 -4.74 22.72
CA ASP A 243 8.00 -3.75 22.27
C ASP A 243 8.56 -3.99 20.86
N ASP A 244 8.09 -5.03 20.18
CA ASP A 244 8.47 -5.26 18.78
C ASP A 244 8.08 -4.06 17.89
N PRO A 245 9.00 -3.61 17.00
CA PRO A 245 8.75 -2.45 16.18
C PRO A 245 7.71 -2.71 15.09
N CYS A 246 6.94 -1.68 14.71
CA CYS A 246 6.11 -1.70 13.52
C CYS A 246 6.18 -0.39 12.75
N GLN A 247 6.10 -0.47 11.41
CA GLN A 247 6.15 0.67 10.51
C GLN A 247 5.06 0.53 9.43
N PHE A 248 4.32 1.62 9.22
CA PHE A 248 3.35 1.76 8.14
C PHE A 248 3.15 3.24 7.83
N ILE A 249 2.53 3.55 6.69
CA ILE A 249 2.18 4.91 6.29
C ILE A 249 0.72 4.96 5.85
N ASP A 250 -0.02 5.94 6.33
CA ASP A 250 -1.38 6.20 5.84
C ASP A 250 -1.33 6.67 4.38
N SER A 251 -2.19 6.10 3.54
CA SER A 251 -2.28 6.44 2.10
C SER A 251 -2.51 7.94 1.85
N ARG A 252 -3.18 8.61 2.77
CA ARG A 252 -3.44 10.06 2.71
C ARG A 252 -2.21 10.88 3.04
N ASP A 253 -1.40 10.47 4.04
CA ASP A 253 -0.15 11.15 4.38
C ASP A 253 0.84 11.04 3.23
N LEU A 254 0.93 9.85 2.62
CA LEU A 254 1.73 9.63 1.42
C LEU A 254 1.26 10.52 0.26
N ALA A 255 -0.04 10.53 -0.03
CA ALA A 255 -0.62 11.29 -1.13
C ALA A 255 -0.44 12.81 -0.95
N GLU A 256 -0.74 13.33 0.24
CA GLU A 256 -0.59 14.74 0.57
C GLU A 256 0.87 15.21 0.41
N TRP A 257 1.81 14.41 0.93
CA TRP A 257 3.23 14.70 0.81
C TRP A 257 3.69 14.66 -0.65
N MET A 258 3.29 13.65 -1.43
CA MET A 258 3.64 13.52 -2.84
C MET A 258 3.20 14.73 -3.67
N ILE A 259 1.98 15.22 -3.48
CA ILE A 259 1.50 16.39 -4.22
C ILE A 259 2.31 17.64 -3.84
N ARG A 260 2.66 17.82 -2.55
CA ARG A 260 3.54 18.92 -2.14
C ARG A 260 4.95 18.80 -2.73
N MET A 261 5.51 17.59 -2.82
CA MET A 261 6.78 17.33 -3.51
C MET A 261 6.71 17.69 -5.01
N ALA A 262 5.57 17.36 -5.65
CA ALA A 262 5.32 17.75 -7.03
C ALA A 262 5.26 19.28 -7.21
N GLU A 263 4.55 19.99 -6.33
CA GLU A 263 4.46 21.45 -6.31
C GLU A 263 5.82 22.13 -6.12
N ALA A 264 6.67 21.54 -5.28
CA ALA A 264 8.01 22.04 -5.00
C ALA A 264 9.05 21.58 -6.04
N HIS A 265 8.67 20.76 -7.01
CA HIS A 265 9.58 20.11 -7.97
C HIS A 265 10.76 19.42 -7.28
N GLU A 266 10.50 18.74 -6.16
CA GLU A 266 11.51 18.04 -5.37
C GLU A 266 11.87 16.70 -6.03
N LEU A 267 13.12 16.59 -6.46
CA LEU A 267 13.65 15.42 -7.16
C LEU A 267 14.45 14.52 -6.22
N GLY A 268 14.58 13.24 -6.59
CA GLY A 268 15.44 12.29 -5.90
C GLY A 268 14.76 11.03 -5.42
N LEU A 269 15.41 10.34 -4.50
CA LEU A 269 14.97 9.06 -3.94
C LEU A 269 14.63 9.23 -2.47
N TYR A 270 13.47 8.71 -2.03
CA TYR A 270 12.94 8.90 -0.69
C TYR A 270 12.27 7.63 -0.15
N ASN A 271 12.59 7.27 1.09
CA ASN A 271 11.82 6.32 1.87
C ASN A 271 10.60 7.02 2.48
N ALA A 272 9.40 6.59 2.14
CA ALA A 272 8.15 7.10 2.71
C ALA A 272 7.63 6.11 3.76
N ILE A 273 8.09 6.26 4.99
CA ILE A 273 7.90 5.32 6.11
C ILE A 273 7.40 6.09 7.34
N GLY A 274 6.37 5.58 7.97
CA GLY A 274 5.81 6.12 9.22
C GLY A 274 5.79 5.09 10.35
N PRO A 275 5.50 5.55 11.55
CA PRO A 275 5.40 6.96 11.96
C PRO A 275 6.76 7.65 12.13
N ALA A 276 6.77 8.97 12.38
CA ALA A 276 8.01 9.74 12.56
C ALA A 276 8.85 9.28 13.76
N LYS A 277 8.19 8.85 14.83
CA LYS A 277 8.82 8.21 15.99
C LYS A 277 8.63 6.72 15.91
N PRO A 278 9.63 5.92 16.32
CA PRO A 278 9.46 4.47 16.41
C PRO A 278 8.19 4.13 17.18
N MET A 279 7.43 3.18 16.67
CA MET A 279 6.19 2.68 17.26
C MET A 279 6.35 1.19 17.54
N THR A 280 5.85 0.72 18.68
CA THR A 280 5.79 -0.69 19.02
C THR A 280 4.48 -1.32 18.56
N ILE A 281 4.47 -2.65 18.42
CA ILE A 281 3.24 -3.38 18.10
C ILE A 281 2.19 -3.21 19.21
N ALA A 282 2.59 -3.09 20.47
CA ALA A 282 1.68 -2.80 21.57
C ALA A 282 1.05 -1.41 21.41
N GLU A 283 1.84 -0.37 21.13
CA GLU A 283 1.31 0.97 20.90
C GLU A 283 0.30 0.99 19.74
N MET A 284 0.57 0.24 18.66
CA MET A 284 -0.37 0.08 17.56
C MET A 284 -1.66 -0.62 18.03
N LEU A 285 -1.55 -1.79 18.67
CA LEU A 285 -2.72 -2.59 19.07
C LEU A 285 -3.58 -1.88 20.13
N TYR A 286 -2.97 -1.26 21.14
CA TYR A 286 -3.70 -0.48 22.16
C TYR A 286 -4.27 0.82 21.57
N GLY A 287 -3.56 1.46 20.65
CA GLY A 287 -4.07 2.62 19.92
C GLY A 287 -5.28 2.28 19.04
N VAL A 288 -5.26 1.12 18.38
CA VAL A 288 -6.44 0.59 17.67
C VAL A 288 -7.55 0.23 18.64
N LYS A 289 -7.26 -0.39 19.78
CA LYS A 289 -8.27 -0.68 20.80
C LYS A 289 -8.97 0.59 21.30
N ALA A 290 -8.25 1.67 21.44
CA ALA A 290 -8.78 2.94 21.97
C ALA A 290 -9.85 3.59 21.06
N ILE A 291 -9.96 3.18 19.78
CA ILE A 291 -10.99 3.71 18.87
C ILE A 291 -12.28 2.88 18.87
N THR A 292 -12.37 1.83 19.67
CA THR A 292 -13.53 0.96 19.79
C THR A 292 -14.02 0.92 21.25
N THR A 293 -15.28 0.52 21.45
CA THR A 293 -15.83 0.25 22.77
C THR A 293 -15.81 -1.23 23.14
N ALA A 294 -15.25 -2.07 22.26
CA ALA A 294 -15.17 -3.50 22.45
C ALA A 294 -14.17 -3.87 23.57
N GLY A 295 -14.52 -4.81 24.43
CA GLY A 295 -13.70 -5.27 25.56
C GLY A 295 -12.59 -6.24 25.10
N ALA A 296 -11.75 -5.85 24.13
CA ALA A 296 -10.64 -6.68 23.65
C ALA A 296 -9.52 -6.78 24.70
N GLN A 297 -8.93 -7.98 24.86
CA GLN A 297 -7.78 -8.24 25.72
C GLN A 297 -6.71 -8.95 24.91
N PHE A 298 -5.45 -8.47 24.99
CA PHE A 298 -4.35 -9.07 24.21
C PHE A 298 -3.63 -10.15 25.02
N THR A 299 -3.49 -11.33 24.42
CA THR A 299 -2.64 -12.41 24.90
C THR A 299 -1.40 -12.49 23.99
N TRP A 300 -0.26 -12.11 24.56
CA TRP A 300 1.02 -12.14 23.88
C TRP A 300 1.55 -13.57 23.84
N VAL A 301 1.86 -14.05 22.63
CA VAL A 301 2.29 -15.42 22.39
C VAL A 301 3.68 -15.41 21.74
N PRO A 302 4.71 -16.05 22.36
CA PRO A 302 6.06 -16.07 21.83
C PRO A 302 6.15 -16.58 20.40
N TRP A 303 7.08 -15.99 19.62
CA TRP A 303 7.26 -16.33 18.22
C TRP A 303 7.55 -17.83 17.99
N GLU A 304 8.33 -18.45 18.85
CA GLU A 304 8.66 -19.87 18.77
C GLU A 304 7.38 -20.72 18.81
N PHE A 305 6.45 -20.39 19.70
CA PHE A 305 5.18 -21.10 19.78
C PHE A 305 4.28 -20.80 18.57
N LEU A 306 4.26 -19.55 18.09
CA LEU A 306 3.53 -19.20 16.87
C LEU A 306 4.03 -20.00 15.66
N GLN A 307 5.35 -20.23 15.56
CA GLN A 307 5.94 -21.10 14.53
C GLN A 307 5.49 -22.56 14.66
N GLU A 308 5.51 -23.12 15.88
CA GLU A 308 4.98 -24.47 16.16
C GLU A 308 3.52 -24.60 15.69
N GLN A 309 2.75 -23.54 15.85
CA GLN A 309 1.35 -23.46 15.42
C GLN A 309 1.15 -23.08 13.95
N ASN A 310 2.22 -22.98 13.14
CA ASN A 310 2.15 -22.53 11.74
C ASN A 310 1.50 -21.15 11.54
N VAL A 311 1.55 -20.28 12.55
CA VAL A 311 1.13 -18.88 12.44
C VAL A 311 2.25 -18.08 11.80
N ARG A 312 2.00 -17.48 10.65
CA ARG A 312 3.03 -16.82 9.84
C ARG A 312 3.07 -15.32 10.12
N PRO A 313 4.27 -14.72 10.30
CA PRO A 313 4.41 -13.27 10.32
C PRO A 313 3.95 -12.69 8.98
N TRP A 314 3.57 -11.43 8.97
CA TRP A 314 3.09 -10.69 7.81
C TRP A 314 1.80 -11.21 7.17
N ARG A 315 1.55 -12.51 7.20
CA ARG A 315 0.36 -13.14 6.62
C ARG A 315 -0.77 -13.32 7.64
N ASN A 316 -0.47 -13.95 8.78
CA ASN A 316 -1.43 -14.20 9.86
C ASN A 316 -1.34 -13.12 10.94
N MET A 317 -0.13 -12.80 11.39
CA MET A 317 0.18 -11.65 12.24
C MET A 317 0.57 -10.48 11.34
N THR A 318 -0.45 -9.81 10.82
CA THR A 318 -0.27 -8.71 9.87
C THR A 318 0.43 -7.50 10.52
N VAL A 319 1.13 -6.68 9.74
CA VAL A 319 1.96 -5.55 10.19
C VAL A 319 3.20 -5.95 11.00
N TRP A 320 3.25 -7.17 11.53
CA TRP A 320 4.35 -7.65 12.37
C TRP A 320 5.31 -8.57 11.61
N GLN A 321 6.61 -8.43 11.90
CA GLN A 321 7.70 -9.32 11.53
C GLN A 321 8.64 -9.49 12.73
N PRO A 322 9.21 -10.69 12.96
CA PRO A 322 10.20 -10.89 14.02
C PRO A 322 11.34 -9.89 13.88
N PRO A 323 11.67 -9.08 14.92
CA PRO A 323 12.66 -8.01 14.80
C PRO A 323 14.09 -8.48 15.05
N TYR A 324 14.41 -9.70 14.61
CA TYR A 324 15.74 -10.33 14.77
C TYR A 324 16.08 -11.22 13.58
N GLY A 325 17.36 -11.64 13.50
CA GLY A 325 17.88 -12.44 12.42
C GLY A 325 17.73 -11.69 11.08
N ARG A 326 17.22 -12.38 10.08
CA ARG A 326 17.12 -11.86 8.70
C ARG A 326 16.13 -10.69 8.54
N THR A 327 15.27 -10.46 9.51
CA THR A 327 14.24 -9.41 9.48
C THR A 327 14.45 -8.32 10.54
N ALA A 328 15.63 -8.28 11.17
CA ALA A 328 15.94 -7.35 12.26
C ALA A 328 15.75 -5.87 11.89
N GLY A 329 16.01 -5.49 10.65
CA GLY A 329 15.84 -4.13 10.12
C GLY A 329 14.52 -3.87 9.43
N TYR A 330 13.69 -4.92 9.20
CA TYR A 330 12.47 -4.82 8.39
C TYR A 330 11.51 -3.72 8.85
N GLN A 331 11.33 -3.55 10.14
CA GLN A 331 10.49 -2.53 10.77
C GLN A 331 11.31 -1.42 11.45
N ARG A 332 12.58 -1.24 11.04
CA ARG A 332 13.52 -0.25 11.60
C ARG A 332 14.25 0.53 10.51
N ARG A 333 13.55 0.79 9.41
CA ARG A 333 14.05 1.61 8.29
C ARG A 333 13.88 3.09 8.62
N THR A 334 14.72 3.96 8.03
CA THR A 334 14.64 5.40 8.24
C THR A 334 13.88 6.12 7.13
N ALA A 335 13.13 7.16 7.51
CA ALA A 335 12.47 8.11 6.62
C ALA A 335 12.98 9.54 6.82
N ALA A 336 14.16 9.70 7.41
CA ALA A 336 14.69 11.01 7.80
C ALA A 336 14.71 12.01 6.64
N LYS A 337 15.07 11.54 5.44
CA LYS A 337 15.11 12.37 4.23
C LYS A 337 13.72 12.87 3.81
N ALA A 338 12.71 12.01 3.83
CA ALA A 338 11.33 12.39 3.49
C ALA A 338 10.72 13.32 4.56
N ILE A 339 11.01 13.08 5.85
CA ILE A 339 10.60 13.96 6.95
C ILE A 339 11.22 15.34 6.81
N ALA A 340 12.52 15.44 6.47
CA ALA A 340 13.18 16.71 6.19
C ALA A 340 12.57 17.45 4.99
N LYS A 341 11.90 16.74 4.08
CA LYS A 341 11.11 17.28 2.95
C LYS A 341 9.60 17.39 3.26
N GLY A 342 9.24 17.45 4.53
CA GLY A 342 7.89 17.76 4.98
C GLY A 342 6.91 16.60 4.98
N LEU A 343 7.38 15.33 4.99
CA LEU A 343 6.50 14.20 5.28
C LEU A 343 5.99 14.30 6.71
N THR A 344 4.68 14.33 6.88
CA THR A 344 3.99 14.38 8.17
C THR A 344 3.03 13.22 8.30
N PHE A 345 2.70 12.86 9.53
CA PHE A 345 1.89 11.69 9.84
C PHE A 345 0.67 12.09 10.68
N ARG A 346 -0.47 11.56 10.30
CA ARG A 346 -1.69 11.68 11.12
C ARG A 346 -1.63 10.77 12.35
N PRO A 347 -2.37 11.09 13.41
CA PRO A 347 -2.47 10.20 14.57
C PRO A 347 -2.98 8.81 14.18
N LEU A 348 -2.42 7.76 14.77
CA LEU A 348 -2.85 6.36 14.58
C LEU A 348 -4.38 6.21 14.75
N ALA A 349 -4.96 6.88 15.77
CA ALA A 349 -6.39 6.82 16.03
C ALA A 349 -7.23 7.27 14.82
N VAL A 350 -6.78 8.25 14.05
CA VAL A 350 -7.46 8.71 12.81
C VAL A 350 -7.36 7.64 11.73
N THR A 351 -6.18 7.09 11.48
CA THR A 351 -5.99 6.01 10.50
C THR A 351 -6.83 4.78 10.86
N ALA A 352 -6.78 4.34 12.12
CA ALA A 352 -7.49 3.16 12.58
C ALA A 352 -9.02 3.35 12.52
N LYS A 353 -9.52 4.50 12.98
CA LYS A 353 -10.97 4.80 12.99
C LYS A 353 -11.53 4.87 11.58
N ASP A 354 -10.88 5.62 10.69
CA ASP A 354 -11.34 5.77 9.31
C ASP A 354 -11.26 4.43 8.53
N THR A 355 -10.25 3.60 8.83
CA THR A 355 -10.13 2.26 8.24
C THR A 355 -11.26 1.34 8.73
N LEU A 356 -11.58 1.38 10.03
CA LEU A 356 -12.69 0.61 10.59
C LEU A 356 -14.04 1.07 10.05
N ASP A 357 -14.27 2.38 9.97
CA ASP A 357 -15.50 2.94 9.42
C ASP A 357 -15.68 2.52 7.95
N TRP A 358 -14.63 2.65 7.15
CA TRP A 358 -14.65 2.15 5.77
C TRP A 358 -14.90 0.64 5.71
N HIS A 359 -14.24 -0.16 6.55
CA HIS A 359 -14.45 -1.60 6.60
C HIS A 359 -15.93 -1.94 6.85
N LYS A 360 -16.59 -1.23 7.75
CA LYS A 360 -18.01 -1.41 8.06
C LYS A 360 -18.94 -1.01 6.90
N THR A 361 -18.49 -0.25 5.92
CA THR A 361 -19.26 0.05 4.69
C THR A 361 -19.11 -1.00 3.60
N ARG A 362 -18.18 -1.93 3.75
CA ARG A 362 -17.96 -3.01 2.76
C ARG A 362 -19.14 -3.99 2.76
N PRO A 363 -19.38 -4.72 1.66
CA PRO A 363 -20.33 -5.82 1.66
C PRO A 363 -20.04 -6.80 2.81
N GLU A 364 -21.07 -7.33 3.44
CA GLU A 364 -20.94 -8.24 4.59
C GLU A 364 -20.03 -9.45 4.32
N LYS A 365 -20.08 -9.98 3.09
CA LYS A 365 -19.16 -11.04 2.65
C LYS A 365 -17.70 -10.63 2.77
N GLU A 366 -17.35 -9.41 2.39
CA GLU A 366 -15.96 -8.90 2.47
C GLU A 366 -15.56 -8.65 3.93
N GLN A 367 -16.49 -8.17 4.77
CA GLN A 367 -16.23 -8.01 6.20
C GLN A 367 -15.96 -9.35 6.87
N ARG A 368 -16.74 -10.39 6.55
CA ARG A 368 -16.50 -11.75 7.04
C ARG A 368 -15.17 -12.34 6.52
N ALA A 369 -14.83 -12.09 5.25
CA ALA A 369 -13.56 -12.55 4.67
C ALA A 369 -12.34 -12.01 5.43
N THR A 370 -12.39 -10.74 5.88
CA THR A 370 -11.34 -10.14 6.72
C THR A 370 -11.19 -10.91 8.04
N LEU A 371 -12.29 -11.18 8.74
CA LEU A 371 -12.30 -11.89 10.03
C LEU A 371 -11.99 -13.38 9.92
N ASN A 372 -12.20 -13.96 8.74
CA ASN A 372 -11.81 -15.33 8.41
C ASN A 372 -10.35 -15.44 7.95
N GLY A 373 -9.61 -14.33 7.85
CA GLY A 373 -8.23 -14.33 7.39
C GLY A 373 -8.05 -14.82 5.95
N GLU A 374 -9.08 -14.66 5.09
CA GLU A 374 -9.07 -15.20 3.72
C GLU A 374 -7.97 -14.56 2.87
N ILE A 375 -7.74 -13.25 3.05
CA ILE A 375 -6.67 -12.52 2.35
C ILE A 375 -5.44 -12.41 3.24
N ASN A 376 -5.57 -11.77 4.40
CA ASN A 376 -4.55 -11.62 5.43
C ASN A 376 -5.21 -11.62 6.81
N GLY A 377 -4.44 -11.91 7.85
CA GLY A 377 -4.93 -12.09 9.22
C GLY A 377 -5.10 -13.57 9.58
N LEU A 378 -5.59 -13.81 10.77
CA LEU A 378 -5.90 -15.13 11.30
C LEU A 378 -7.42 -15.24 11.48
N SER A 379 -8.02 -16.37 11.09
CA SER A 379 -9.46 -16.54 11.35
C SER A 379 -9.71 -16.59 12.87
N MET A 380 -10.86 -16.09 13.31
CA MET A 380 -11.23 -16.12 14.72
C MET A 380 -11.26 -17.54 15.30
N THR A 381 -11.66 -18.53 14.50
CA THR A 381 -11.61 -19.94 14.88
C THR A 381 -10.16 -20.40 15.12
N ARG A 382 -9.26 -20.13 14.15
CA ARG A 382 -7.86 -20.52 14.28
C ARG A 382 -7.16 -19.77 15.41
N GLU A 383 -7.48 -18.51 15.62
CA GLU A 383 -7.02 -17.72 16.74
C GLU A 383 -7.39 -18.37 18.08
N ALA A 384 -8.66 -18.77 18.25
CA ALA A 384 -9.13 -19.44 19.47
C ALA A 384 -8.40 -20.77 19.73
N GLU A 385 -8.14 -21.57 18.68
CA GLU A 385 -7.37 -22.80 18.76
C GLU A 385 -5.93 -22.55 19.26
N VAL A 386 -5.25 -21.56 18.68
CA VAL A 386 -3.86 -21.20 19.05
C VAL A 386 -3.80 -20.70 20.49
N LEU A 387 -4.76 -19.87 20.92
CA LEU A 387 -4.86 -19.36 22.29
C LEU A 387 -5.12 -20.50 23.29
N ALA A 388 -5.99 -21.44 22.95
CA ALA A 388 -6.28 -22.62 23.81
C ALA A 388 -5.01 -23.50 23.93
N ALA A 389 -4.31 -23.77 22.85
CA ALA A 389 -3.06 -24.54 22.86
C ALA A 389 -1.97 -23.83 23.68
N TRP A 390 -1.86 -22.50 23.58
CA TRP A 390 -0.92 -21.72 24.40
C TRP A 390 -1.22 -21.83 25.90
N LYS A 391 -2.49 -21.71 26.28
CA LYS A 391 -2.91 -21.87 27.69
C LYS A 391 -2.62 -23.26 28.22
N ALA A 392 -2.88 -24.29 27.41
CA ALA A 392 -2.58 -25.68 27.79
C ALA A 392 -1.07 -25.90 28.02
N LYS A 393 -0.21 -25.34 27.11
CA LYS A 393 1.25 -25.40 27.28
C LYS A 393 1.70 -24.73 28.60
N LYS A 394 1.19 -23.50 28.87
CA LYS A 394 1.50 -22.76 30.09
C LYS A 394 1.04 -23.47 31.40
N ALA A 395 -0.05 -24.22 31.33
CA ALA A 395 -0.56 -24.96 32.47
C ALA A 395 0.24 -26.26 32.75
N ALA A 396 1.04 -26.74 31.77
CA ALA A 396 1.90 -27.92 31.87
C ALA A 396 3.36 -27.59 32.28
N GLU A 397 3.75 -26.32 32.22
CA GLU A 397 5.03 -25.79 32.70
C GLU A 397 4.95 -25.42 34.19
#